data_fd1d14e751de80acaf2fb60eedd81aac
#
_entry.id   fd1d14e751de80acaf2fb60eedd81aac
#
_cell.length_a   1.000
_cell.length_b   1.000
_cell.length_c   1.000
_cell.angle_alpha   90.00
_cell.angle_beta   90.00
_cell.angle_gamma   90.00
#
_symmetry.space_group_name_H-M   'P 1'
#
loop_
_entity.id
_entity.type
_entity.pdbx_description
1 polymer ?
#
loop_
_entity_poly.entity_id
_entity_poly.type
_entity_poly.pdbx_seq_one_letter_code
_entity_poly.pdbx_strand_id
1 'polypeptide(L)'
;MDIDVIIPVYRPGEDLVALLNRLYAQTVEIHKIILVETLDEEEKTSMEEETSAENSLLLHLQKQYKKIELYSVKKEDFDHGMTRRMAVEKSDADIFVMMTQDALPADRKLIEKLTAPLMGDIAVSYARQLPRKNCRAIERFTRRFNYPE
;
A
#
# COMPACT_ATOMS: atom_id res chain seq x y z
N MET A 1 14.47 0.69 14.84
CA MET A 1 14.24 1.35 13.53
C MET A 1 12.87 0.93 13.06
N ASP A 2 11.96 1.86 13.09
CA ASP A 2 10.57 1.64 12.78
C ASP A 2 10.33 1.79 11.27
N ILE A 3 9.47 0.94 10.71
CA ILE A 3 9.19 0.89 9.28
C ILE A 3 7.69 0.98 9.09
N ASP A 4 7.24 2.02 8.39
CA ASP A 4 5.85 2.17 7.98
C ASP A 4 5.67 1.78 6.52
N VAL A 5 4.51 1.21 6.18
CA VAL A 5 4.12 0.92 4.80
C VAL A 5 2.95 1.80 4.40
N ILE A 6 3.11 2.57 3.33
CA ILE A 6 2.13 3.54 2.84
C ILE A 6 1.49 3.00 1.56
N ILE A 7 0.18 2.92 1.53
CA ILE A 7 -0.59 2.36 0.41
C ILE A 7 -1.76 3.29 0.07
N PRO A 8 -1.69 4.05 -1.02
CA PRO A 8 -2.87 4.69 -1.58
C PRO A 8 -3.86 3.63 -2.08
N VAL A 9 -5.14 3.82 -1.74
CA VAL A 9 -6.20 2.85 -2.00
C VAL A 9 -7.33 3.53 -2.77
N TYR A 10 -7.82 2.87 -3.81
CA TYR A 10 -9.00 3.29 -4.55
C TYR A 10 -9.83 2.06 -4.89
N ARG A 11 -11.10 2.05 -4.49
CA ARG A 11 -12.01 0.91 -4.66
C ARG A 11 -11.37 -0.40 -4.21
N PRO A 12 -11.11 -0.55 -2.89
CA PRO A 12 -10.39 -1.71 -2.35
C PRO A 12 -11.11 -3.03 -2.63
N GLY A 13 -10.35 -4.09 -2.86
CA GLY A 13 -10.87 -5.43 -3.14
C GLY A 13 -9.94 -6.51 -2.62
N GLU A 14 -10.08 -7.72 -3.15
CA GLU A 14 -9.31 -8.91 -2.72
C GLU A 14 -7.80 -8.75 -2.86
N ASP A 15 -7.33 -7.96 -3.84
CA ASP A 15 -5.89 -7.68 -4.02
C ASP A 15 -5.31 -6.97 -2.79
N LEU A 16 -6.04 -6.03 -2.17
CA LEU A 16 -5.60 -5.36 -0.95
C LEU A 16 -5.54 -6.33 0.23
N VAL A 17 -6.54 -7.20 0.38
CA VAL A 17 -6.53 -8.24 1.42
C VAL A 17 -5.32 -9.17 1.26
N ALA A 18 -5.05 -9.60 0.03
CA ALA A 18 -3.89 -10.44 -0.28
C ALA A 18 -2.56 -9.72 0.00
N LEU A 19 -2.47 -8.42 -0.29
CA LEU A 19 -1.31 -7.59 0.03
C LEU A 19 -1.10 -7.51 1.54
N LEU A 20 -2.13 -7.17 2.32
CA LEU A 20 -2.03 -7.08 3.77
C LEU A 20 -1.58 -8.40 4.39
N ASN A 21 -2.15 -9.53 3.97
CA ASN A 21 -1.72 -10.85 4.44
C ASN A 21 -0.23 -11.10 4.19
N ARG A 22 0.31 -10.68 3.04
CA ARG A 22 1.74 -10.82 2.73
C ARG A 22 2.61 -9.84 3.49
N LEU A 23 2.12 -8.64 3.82
CA LEU A 23 2.84 -7.68 4.65
C LEU A 23 2.94 -8.17 6.11
N TYR A 24 1.86 -8.72 6.66
CA TYR A 24 1.89 -9.31 8.01
C TYR A 24 2.75 -10.59 8.10
N ALA A 25 3.04 -11.22 6.96
CA ALA A 25 3.91 -12.40 6.89
C ALA A 25 5.38 -12.06 6.62
N GLN A 26 5.79 -10.77 6.56
CA GLN A 26 7.18 -10.39 6.35
C GLN A 26 8.09 -10.81 7.49
N THR A 27 9.40 -11.00 7.20
CA THR A 27 10.43 -11.36 8.19
C THR A 27 10.79 -10.21 9.12
N VAL A 28 10.57 -8.98 8.69
CA VAL A 28 10.75 -7.75 9.46
C VAL A 28 9.39 -7.27 9.94
N GLU A 29 9.32 -6.88 11.20
CA GLU A 29 8.11 -6.32 11.77
C GLU A 29 7.83 -4.92 11.21
N ILE A 30 6.61 -4.74 10.68
CA ILE A 30 6.11 -3.45 10.23
C ILE A 30 5.52 -2.72 11.45
N HIS A 31 5.91 -1.46 11.64
CA HIS A 31 5.40 -0.63 12.73
C HIS A 31 3.95 -0.24 12.46
N LYS A 32 3.66 0.43 11.32
CA LYS A 32 2.30 0.78 10.87
C LYS A 32 2.09 0.53 9.39
N ILE A 33 0.83 0.34 9.00
CA ILE A 33 0.38 0.34 7.61
C ILE A 33 -0.60 1.50 7.45
N ILE A 34 -0.20 2.52 6.70
CA ILE A 34 -0.98 3.72 6.45
C ILE A 34 -1.72 3.53 5.13
N LEU A 35 -3.05 3.38 5.20
CA LEU A 35 -3.93 3.31 4.05
C LEU A 35 -4.54 4.69 3.80
N VAL A 36 -4.44 5.20 2.56
CA VAL A 36 -5.06 6.46 2.15
C VAL A 36 -6.10 6.17 1.09
N GLU A 37 -7.36 6.16 1.50
CA GLU A 37 -8.49 5.90 0.62
C GLU A 37 -8.88 7.14 -0.19
N THR A 38 -9.06 6.97 -1.50
CA THR A 38 -9.66 7.98 -2.36
C THR A 38 -11.17 7.72 -2.44
N LEU A 39 -11.97 8.68 -1.95
CA LEU A 39 -13.43 8.60 -1.90
C LEU A 39 -14.05 9.19 -3.17
N ASP A 40 -14.94 8.46 -3.83
CA ASP A 40 -15.81 8.98 -4.90
C ASP A 40 -16.93 9.88 -4.31
N GLU A 41 -17.36 10.91 -5.05
CA GLU A 41 -18.44 11.80 -4.61
C GLU A 41 -19.79 11.07 -4.48
N GLU A 42 -20.02 10.03 -5.27
CA GLU A 42 -21.25 9.25 -5.28
C GLU A 42 -21.48 8.47 -3.98
N GLU A 43 -20.43 8.14 -3.24
CA GLU A 43 -20.53 7.43 -1.95
C GLU A 43 -21.07 8.33 -0.81
N LYS A 44 -21.12 9.66 -1.00
CA LYS A 44 -21.66 10.59 0.00
C LYS A 44 -23.18 10.70 -0.03
N THR A 45 -23.84 10.39 -1.15
CA THR A 45 -25.30 10.52 -1.29
C THR A 45 -26.06 9.40 -0.55
N SER A 46 -25.37 8.33 -0.19
CA SER A 46 -25.93 7.20 0.60
C SER A 46 -25.68 7.32 2.10
N MET A 47 -25.22 8.48 2.60
CA MET A 47 -24.98 8.70 4.04
C MET A 47 -26.24 8.87 4.90
N GLU A 48 -27.44 8.68 4.34
CA GLU A 48 -28.70 8.59 5.14
C GLU A 48 -28.96 7.18 5.71
N GLU A 49 -28.11 6.18 5.39
CA GLU A 49 -28.19 4.89 6.05
C GLU A 49 -26.94 4.67 6.91
N GLU A 50 -27.08 4.82 8.23
CA GLU A 50 -26.06 4.50 9.25
C GLU A 50 -25.47 3.08 9.13
N THR A 51 -25.99 2.25 8.23
CA THR A 51 -25.59 0.86 8.00
C THR A 51 -24.45 0.71 6.96
N SER A 52 -24.17 1.70 6.11
CA SER A 52 -23.19 1.53 5.03
C SER A 52 -21.74 1.83 5.46
N ALA A 53 -21.54 2.71 6.45
CA ALA A 53 -20.20 3.02 6.96
C ALA A 53 -19.59 1.82 7.73
N GLU A 54 -20.40 1.04 8.44
CA GLU A 54 -19.91 -0.14 9.18
C GLU A 54 -19.52 -1.32 8.27
N ASN A 55 -19.98 -1.34 7.02
CA ASN A 55 -19.70 -2.40 6.04
C ASN A 55 -18.51 -2.08 5.11
N SER A 56 -17.81 -0.97 5.30
CA SER A 56 -16.60 -0.69 4.52
C SER A 56 -15.54 -1.76 4.75
N LEU A 57 -15.04 -2.35 3.66
CA LEU A 57 -13.93 -3.32 3.70
C LEU A 57 -12.75 -2.79 4.51
N LEU A 58 -12.41 -1.51 4.36
CA LEU A 58 -11.27 -0.89 5.05
C LEU A 58 -11.48 -0.81 6.57
N LEU A 59 -12.66 -0.47 7.03
CA LEU A 59 -12.98 -0.47 8.47
C LEU A 59 -12.95 -1.89 9.05
N HIS A 60 -13.41 -2.88 8.28
CA HIS A 60 -13.27 -4.28 8.67
C HIS A 60 -11.81 -4.70 8.78
N LEU A 61 -11.00 -4.35 7.78
CA LEU A 61 -9.56 -4.62 7.78
C LEU A 61 -8.84 -3.90 8.93
N GLN A 62 -9.19 -2.66 9.24
CA GLN A 62 -8.63 -1.93 10.37
C GLN A 62 -8.96 -2.60 11.72
N LYS A 63 -10.15 -3.14 11.88
CA LYS A 63 -10.53 -3.92 13.09
C LYS A 63 -9.76 -5.26 13.17
N GLN A 64 -9.53 -5.90 12.02
CA GLN A 64 -8.84 -7.20 11.95
C GLN A 64 -7.32 -7.06 12.15
N TYR A 65 -6.71 -6.00 11.59
CA TYR A 65 -5.28 -5.78 11.57
C TYR A 65 -4.90 -4.56 12.42
N LYS A 66 -4.37 -4.79 13.62
CA LYS A 66 -4.13 -3.75 14.65
C LYS A 66 -3.18 -2.62 14.27
N LYS A 67 -2.37 -2.80 13.20
CA LYS A 67 -1.36 -1.83 12.77
C LYS A 67 -1.81 -0.93 11.62
N ILE A 68 -3.08 -1.00 11.24
CA ILE A 68 -3.63 -0.19 10.15
C ILE A 68 -4.12 1.15 10.67
N GLU A 69 -3.58 2.22 10.10
CA GLU A 69 -4.13 3.58 10.18
C GLU A 69 -4.81 3.93 8.85
N LEU A 70 -6.03 4.45 8.92
CA LEU A 70 -6.84 4.78 7.76
C LEU A 70 -7.04 6.31 7.66
N TYR A 71 -6.70 6.86 6.50
CA TYR A 71 -6.95 8.24 6.11
C TYR A 71 -7.74 8.27 4.81
N SER A 72 -8.39 9.40 4.51
CA SER A 72 -9.14 9.55 3.27
C SER A 72 -8.84 10.88 2.59
N VAL A 73 -8.94 10.89 1.27
CA VAL A 73 -8.91 12.08 0.41
C VAL A 73 -10.10 12.02 -0.54
N LYS A 74 -10.67 13.17 -0.88
CA LYS A 74 -11.70 13.23 -1.92
C LYS A 74 -11.06 13.03 -3.29
N LYS A 75 -11.79 12.46 -4.24
CA LYS A 75 -11.30 12.22 -5.60
C LYS A 75 -10.91 13.52 -6.32
N GLU A 76 -11.63 14.59 -6.08
CA GLU A 76 -11.32 15.92 -6.63
C GLU A 76 -9.99 16.49 -6.12
N ASP A 77 -9.60 16.15 -4.89
CA ASP A 77 -8.37 16.58 -4.25
C ASP A 77 -7.21 15.56 -4.44
N PHE A 78 -7.49 14.43 -5.11
CA PHE A 78 -6.49 13.39 -5.28
C PHE A 78 -5.40 13.80 -6.27
N ASP A 79 -4.19 13.81 -5.79
CA ASP A 79 -2.96 13.90 -6.58
C ASP A 79 -1.98 12.84 -6.12
N HIS A 80 -1.34 12.14 -7.04
CA HIS A 80 -0.42 11.04 -6.73
C HIS A 80 0.75 11.45 -5.81
N GLY A 81 1.30 12.64 -6.02
CA GLY A 81 2.42 13.15 -5.22
C GLY A 81 1.95 13.69 -3.87
N MET A 82 0.94 14.55 -3.90
CA MET A 82 0.40 15.20 -2.68
C MET A 82 -0.21 14.19 -1.71
N THR A 83 -0.98 13.22 -2.21
CA THR A 83 -1.56 12.14 -1.37
C THR A 83 -0.48 11.33 -0.68
N ARG A 84 0.60 10.97 -1.40
CA ARG A 84 1.73 10.27 -0.80
C ARG A 84 2.49 11.12 0.20
N ARG A 85 2.72 12.40 -0.12
CA ARG A 85 3.36 13.34 0.79
C ARG A 85 2.57 13.49 2.09
N MET A 86 1.25 13.68 2.00
CA MET A 86 0.37 13.74 3.16
C MET A 86 0.51 12.48 4.03
N ALA A 87 0.55 11.30 3.40
CA ALA A 87 0.71 10.04 4.12
C ALA A 87 2.08 9.92 4.81
N VAL A 88 3.16 10.40 4.18
CA VAL A 88 4.49 10.48 4.81
C VAL A 88 4.48 11.38 6.03
N GLU A 89 3.77 12.53 5.97
CA GLU A 89 3.63 13.46 7.10
C GLU A 89 2.84 12.86 8.30
N LYS A 90 2.13 11.74 8.09
CA LYS A 90 1.45 10.96 9.14
C LYS A 90 2.33 9.85 9.74
N SER A 91 3.43 9.53 9.08
CA SER A 91 4.40 8.54 9.55
C SER A 91 5.36 9.19 10.55
N ASP A 92 5.64 8.50 11.64
CA ASP A 92 6.66 8.82 12.63
C ASP A 92 7.81 7.79 12.62
N ALA A 93 7.84 6.93 11.60
CA ALA A 93 8.86 5.90 11.45
C ALA A 93 10.18 6.44 10.86
N ASP A 94 11.26 5.73 11.11
CA ASP A 94 12.59 6.03 10.53
C ASP A 94 12.63 5.82 9.02
N ILE A 95 11.86 4.83 8.55
CA ILE A 95 11.77 4.43 7.13
C ILE A 95 10.30 4.25 6.75
N PHE A 96 9.94 4.72 5.57
CA PHE A 96 8.66 4.37 4.96
C PHE A 96 8.85 3.64 3.63
N VAL A 97 7.97 2.67 3.36
CA VAL A 97 7.91 1.90 2.13
C VAL A 97 6.61 2.24 1.41
N MET A 98 6.71 2.75 0.17
CA MET A 98 5.54 3.02 -0.66
C MET A 98 5.19 1.83 -1.52
N MET A 99 3.92 1.44 -1.47
CA MET A 99 3.38 0.36 -2.31
C MET A 99 2.09 0.80 -2.99
N THR A 100 1.70 0.13 -4.06
CA THR A 100 0.36 0.23 -4.65
C THR A 100 -0.50 -0.94 -4.17
N GLN A 101 -1.82 -0.76 -4.09
CA GLN A 101 -2.73 -1.76 -3.53
C GLN A 101 -2.73 -3.13 -4.25
N ASP A 102 -2.24 -3.17 -5.50
CA ASP A 102 -2.15 -4.35 -6.35
C ASP A 102 -0.74 -4.98 -6.42
N ALA A 103 0.26 -4.36 -5.76
CA ALA A 103 1.64 -4.83 -5.75
C ALA A 103 1.85 -5.87 -4.64
N LEU A 104 1.97 -7.13 -5.01
CA LEU A 104 2.17 -8.21 -4.05
C LEU A 104 3.65 -8.48 -3.80
N PRO A 105 4.11 -8.52 -2.54
CA PRO A 105 5.43 -9.05 -2.20
C PRO A 105 5.68 -10.43 -2.80
N ALA A 106 6.78 -10.61 -3.51
CA ALA A 106 7.11 -11.90 -4.13
C ALA A 106 7.45 -12.97 -3.08
N ASP A 107 8.07 -12.54 -1.97
CA ASP A 107 8.44 -13.39 -0.85
C ASP A 107 8.27 -12.66 0.50
N ARG A 108 8.61 -13.35 1.59
CA ARG A 108 8.52 -12.81 2.96
C ARG A 108 9.66 -11.87 3.34
N LYS A 109 10.63 -11.64 2.45
CA LYS A 109 11.83 -10.84 2.70
C LYS A 109 11.84 -9.52 1.93
N LEU A 110 10.71 -9.12 1.31
CA LEU A 110 10.67 -7.89 0.52
C LEU A 110 11.08 -6.68 1.37
N ILE A 111 10.45 -6.49 2.53
CA ILE A 111 10.71 -5.33 3.40
C ILE A 111 12.15 -5.37 3.92
N GLU A 112 12.63 -6.52 4.37
CA GLU A 112 14.03 -6.73 4.79
C GLU A 112 15.02 -6.31 3.69
N LYS A 113 14.80 -6.79 2.45
CA LYS A 113 15.68 -6.49 1.30
C LYS A 113 15.63 -5.03 0.87
N LEU A 114 14.47 -4.38 1.00
CA LEU A 114 14.33 -2.95 0.68
C LEU A 114 15.01 -2.07 1.72
N THR A 115 14.92 -2.41 2.99
CA THR A 115 15.41 -1.56 4.07
C THR A 115 16.88 -1.79 4.42
N ALA A 116 17.42 -2.98 4.19
CA ALA A 116 18.82 -3.30 4.48
C ALA A 116 19.84 -2.34 3.84
N PRO A 117 19.72 -1.89 2.56
CA PRO A 117 20.65 -0.94 1.97
C PRO A 117 20.62 0.45 2.61
N LEU A 118 19.50 0.82 3.25
CA LEU A 118 19.28 2.15 3.83
C LEU A 118 20.02 2.36 5.17
N MET A 119 20.76 1.35 5.63
CA MET A 119 21.57 1.43 6.86
C MET A 119 22.88 2.22 6.70
N GLY A 120 23.20 2.69 5.49
CA GLY A 120 24.41 3.46 5.15
C GLY A 120 24.05 4.80 4.51
N ASP A 121 24.83 5.16 3.48
CA ASP A 121 24.68 6.43 2.74
C ASP A 121 23.59 6.39 1.66
N ILE A 122 22.79 5.32 1.60
CA ILE A 122 21.71 5.14 0.62
C ILE A 122 20.42 5.68 1.18
N ALA A 123 19.87 6.72 0.54
CA ALA A 123 18.62 7.36 0.96
C ALA A 123 17.37 6.68 0.38
N VAL A 124 17.48 5.96 -0.73
CA VAL A 124 16.34 5.35 -1.44
C VAL A 124 16.73 3.99 -2.01
N SER A 125 15.86 3.02 -1.83
CA SER A 125 15.93 1.71 -2.50
C SER A 125 14.61 1.39 -3.19
N TYR A 126 14.62 0.55 -4.20
CA TYR A 126 13.40 0.11 -4.87
C TYR A 126 13.47 -1.36 -5.28
N ALA A 127 12.31 -2.00 -5.34
CA ALA A 127 12.18 -3.38 -5.76
C ALA A 127 11.88 -3.49 -7.26
N ARG A 128 12.46 -4.49 -7.90
CA ARG A 128 12.10 -4.86 -9.27
C ARG A 128 10.69 -5.43 -9.33
N GLN A 129 9.89 -4.95 -10.27
CA GLN A 129 8.56 -5.52 -10.51
C GLN A 129 8.66 -6.77 -11.38
N LEU A 130 8.16 -7.89 -10.86
CA LEU A 130 8.08 -9.15 -11.58
C LEU A 130 6.71 -9.31 -12.26
N PRO A 131 6.64 -9.84 -13.49
CA PRO A 131 5.37 -10.14 -14.13
C PRO A 131 4.64 -11.25 -13.38
N ARG A 132 3.32 -11.16 -13.25
CA ARG A 132 2.51 -12.26 -12.70
C ARG A 132 2.63 -13.49 -13.58
N LYS A 133 2.53 -14.72 -13.02
CA LYS A 133 2.68 -15.97 -13.76
C LYS A 133 1.72 -16.07 -14.98
N ASN A 134 0.50 -15.56 -14.82
CA ASN A 134 -0.57 -15.59 -15.82
C ASN A 134 -0.72 -14.29 -16.62
N CYS A 135 0.28 -13.41 -16.61
CA CYS A 135 0.22 -12.15 -17.34
C CYS A 135 0.34 -12.35 -18.85
N ARG A 136 -0.20 -11.41 -19.64
CA ARG A 136 -0.07 -11.40 -21.09
C ARG A 136 1.40 -11.27 -21.53
N ALA A 137 1.72 -11.78 -22.72
CA ALA A 137 3.10 -11.75 -23.26
C ALA A 137 3.66 -10.31 -23.34
N ILE A 138 2.83 -9.33 -23.72
CA ILE A 138 3.21 -7.90 -23.77
C ILE A 138 3.58 -7.38 -22.38
N GLU A 139 2.79 -7.68 -21.35
CA GLU A 139 3.09 -7.26 -19.98
C GLU A 139 4.41 -7.87 -19.50
N ARG A 140 4.64 -9.14 -19.77
CA ARG A 140 5.90 -9.82 -19.44
C ARG A 140 7.09 -9.18 -20.12
N PHE A 141 6.97 -8.81 -21.40
CA PHE A 141 8.01 -8.13 -22.15
C PHE A 141 8.28 -6.73 -21.56
N THR A 142 7.24 -5.93 -21.35
CA THR A 142 7.34 -4.58 -20.79
C THR A 142 8.00 -4.58 -19.42
N ARG A 143 7.62 -5.53 -18.54
CA ARG A 143 8.23 -5.66 -17.21
C ARG A 143 9.71 -6.02 -17.27
N ARG A 144 10.10 -6.94 -18.17
CA ARG A 144 11.52 -7.29 -18.37
C ARG A 144 12.33 -6.16 -18.96
N PHE A 145 11.72 -5.37 -19.85
CA PHE A 145 12.39 -4.22 -20.46
C PHE A 145 12.61 -3.07 -19.46
N ASN A 146 11.58 -2.73 -18.69
CA ASN A 146 11.66 -1.63 -17.73
C ASN A 146 12.42 -2.00 -16.44
N TYR A 147 12.50 -3.28 -16.10
CA TYR A 147 13.16 -3.78 -14.89
C TYR A 147 14.10 -4.94 -15.25
N PRO A 148 15.23 -4.68 -15.91
CA PRO A 148 16.19 -5.72 -16.26
C PRO A 148 16.83 -6.38 -15.03
N GLU A 149 17.43 -7.57 -15.23
CA GLU A 149 18.15 -8.30 -14.17
C GLU A 149 19.48 -7.63 -13.84
#